data_5d567e3534fa57f3711726a92a0c0547
#
_entry.id   5d567e3534fa57f3711726a92a0c0547
#
_cell.length_a   1.000
_cell.length_b   1.000
_cell.length_c   1.000
_cell.angle_alpha   90.00
_cell.angle_beta   90.00
_cell.angle_gamma   90.00
#
_symmetry.space_group_name_H-M   'P 1'
#
loop_
_entity.id
_entity.type
_entity.pdbx_description
1 polymer ?
#
loop_
_entity_poly.entity_id
_entity_poly.type
_entity_poly.pdbx_seq_one_letter_code
_entity_poly.pdbx_strand_id
1 'polypeptide(L)'
;MKQVQKPKKPIIFYYVIALIVILLLNLLLFPRLLEPKVTEVDYGKFLQMVDNNEISEVQIQSNEIIFSDKSSPANYYKTGVMNDYKLVDRLYEAGITEFGTPIIEQMSPLMEFLLTWVIPIVVMVALGQWLMKRMTSKMMGGMGNAMSFGKSNAKVYVQSETGIKFADVAGEDEAKEILQEIVDFLHNPKKYEEIGAKMPKGALLVGPPGTGKTLLAKAVAGEANVPFFSISGSEFVEMFGGMGAAKVRDLFQQANEKAPCIVFIDEIDTVGKKRDGGGFSGNDEREQTLNQLLAEMDGFDGKKGVVILAATNRPDSLDPALLRPGRFDRRVPVELPDLKGREEILKVHAKNIRVGDNVDYNAIARMASGASGAELANMINEAALRAVRDGRKFVTQADLEESVEVVIAGYQKKNKIMTDKEKLIVSYHEVGHALVAALQSHSAPVTKITIIPRTSGALGYTMQVDEDEHNLMSREELENKIATLTGGRVAEDLVFHSITTGASNDIEQATKVARSMITRFGMNEEFGMVAFETVTNQYLGGDTSLACSESTAAQIDEKVVAAVRKQYDKAEQLLKDNMPKLHELAKYLYEKETITGDEFMEILNLSPDQLTTTRMETN
;
A
#
# COMPACT_ATOMS: atom_id res chain seq x y z
N MET A 1 6.89 -21.60 -10.05
CA MET A 1 7.49 -21.25 -8.74
C MET A 1 8.80 -20.51 -8.97
N LYS A 2 8.82 -19.20 -8.85
CA LYS A 2 10.07 -18.42 -8.89
C LYS A 2 10.65 -18.38 -7.48
N GLN A 3 11.86 -18.90 -7.32
CA GLN A 3 12.60 -18.83 -6.06
C GLN A 3 12.83 -17.36 -5.68
N VAL A 4 12.35 -16.99 -4.50
CA VAL A 4 12.65 -15.70 -3.87
C VAL A 4 14.13 -15.70 -3.49
N GLN A 5 14.94 -14.92 -4.17
CA GLN A 5 16.35 -14.70 -3.78
C GLN A 5 16.38 -13.92 -2.46
N LYS A 6 17.02 -14.51 -1.44
CA LYS A 6 17.28 -13.83 -0.16
C LYS A 6 18.09 -12.55 -0.40
N PRO A 7 17.81 -11.45 0.31
CA PRO A 7 18.55 -10.20 0.16
C PRO A 7 20.02 -10.42 0.49
N LYS A 8 20.91 -10.00 -0.42
CA LYS A 8 22.37 -10.04 -0.21
C LYS A 8 22.72 -9.04 0.88
N LYS A 9 23.42 -9.51 1.94
CA LYS A 9 23.88 -8.67 3.04
C LYS A 9 24.86 -7.60 2.52
N PRO A 10 24.85 -6.36 3.05
CA PRO A 10 25.74 -5.30 2.59
C PRO A 10 27.21 -5.66 2.80
N ILE A 11 28.08 -5.20 1.91
CA ILE A 11 29.54 -5.49 1.91
C ILE A 11 30.20 -5.16 3.25
N ILE A 12 29.77 -4.11 3.92
CA ILE A 12 30.19 -3.73 5.30
C ILE A 12 30.06 -4.89 6.29
N PHE A 13 29.03 -5.72 6.19
CA PHE A 13 28.82 -6.88 7.06
C PHE A 13 29.97 -7.90 6.96
N TYR A 14 30.52 -8.13 5.77
CA TYR A 14 31.65 -9.04 5.56
C TYR A 14 32.96 -8.46 6.08
N TYR A 15 33.16 -7.14 5.97
CA TYR A 15 34.33 -6.46 6.56
C TYR A 15 34.31 -6.50 8.09
N VAL A 16 33.15 -6.30 8.70
CA VAL A 16 33.01 -6.41 10.17
C VAL A 16 33.29 -7.84 10.65
N ILE A 17 32.79 -8.85 9.93
CA ILE A 17 33.09 -10.26 10.27
C ILE A 17 34.57 -10.56 10.11
N ALA A 18 35.20 -10.12 9.02
CA ALA A 18 36.65 -10.32 8.82
C ALA A 18 37.48 -9.65 9.90
N LEU A 19 37.12 -8.45 10.32
CA LEU A 19 37.77 -7.73 11.42
C LEU A 19 37.64 -8.49 12.76
N ILE A 20 36.43 -8.97 13.06
CA ILE A 20 36.18 -9.78 14.29
C ILE A 20 36.98 -11.08 14.26
N VAL A 21 37.07 -11.76 13.12
CA VAL A 21 37.85 -13.00 12.96
C VAL A 21 39.34 -12.73 13.13
N ILE A 22 39.88 -11.66 12.57
CA ILE A 22 41.30 -11.27 12.72
C ILE A 22 41.60 -10.90 14.18
N LEU A 23 40.69 -10.18 14.85
CA LEU A 23 40.80 -9.83 16.27
C LEU A 23 40.79 -11.08 17.17
N LEU A 24 39.91 -12.03 16.89
CA LEU A 24 39.86 -13.32 17.60
C LEU A 24 41.10 -14.20 17.34
N LEU A 25 41.61 -14.23 16.11
CA LEU A 25 42.85 -14.92 15.78
C LEU A 25 44.04 -14.31 16.49
N ASN A 26 44.16 -12.99 16.55
CA ASN A 26 45.23 -12.30 17.26
C ASN A 26 45.17 -12.52 18.79
N LEU A 27 43.94 -12.51 19.34
CA LEU A 27 43.76 -12.62 20.80
C LEU A 27 43.86 -14.06 21.34
N LEU A 28 43.43 -15.06 20.53
CA LEU A 28 43.27 -16.44 21.02
C LEU A 28 44.27 -17.46 20.42
N LEU A 29 44.70 -17.26 19.19
CA LEU A 29 45.50 -18.25 18.49
C LEU A 29 47.00 -17.92 18.46
N PHE A 30 47.38 -16.67 18.20
CA PHE A 30 48.78 -16.27 18.08
C PHE A 30 49.57 -16.42 19.39
N PRO A 31 49.08 -16.05 20.58
CA PRO A 31 49.82 -16.26 21.82
C PRO A 31 50.08 -17.73 22.12
N ARG A 32 49.10 -18.61 21.83
CA ARG A 32 49.22 -20.06 22.09
C ARG A 32 50.14 -20.81 21.13
N LEU A 33 50.43 -20.27 19.96
CA LEU A 33 51.32 -20.90 18.95
C LEU A 33 52.80 -20.57 19.15
N LEU A 34 53.12 -19.50 19.88
CA LEU A 34 54.47 -18.99 20.06
C LEU A 34 55.08 -19.31 21.45
N GLU A 35 54.28 -19.81 22.40
CA GLU A 35 54.80 -20.21 23.74
C GLU A 35 55.42 -21.60 23.68
N PRO A 36 56.73 -21.76 24.16
CA PRO A 36 57.33 -23.08 24.32
C PRO A 36 56.54 -23.86 25.40
N LYS A 37 56.44 -25.18 25.25
CA LYS A 37 55.78 -26.04 26.24
C LYS A 37 56.61 -26.04 27.53
N VAL A 38 56.19 -25.28 28.52
CA VAL A 38 56.82 -25.19 29.85
C VAL A 38 56.02 -26.03 30.83
N THR A 39 56.67 -26.90 31.52
CA THR A 39 56.07 -27.79 32.58
C THR A 39 56.10 -27.09 33.93
N GLU A 40 54.92 -26.93 34.55
CA GLU A 40 54.88 -26.35 35.93
C GLU A 40 55.23 -27.36 36.97
N VAL A 41 56.10 -26.96 37.91
CA VAL A 41 56.59 -27.79 39.01
C VAL A 41 56.59 -27.01 40.34
N ASP A 42 56.45 -27.71 41.44
CA ASP A 42 56.50 -27.07 42.75
C ASP A 42 57.91 -26.57 43.11
N TYR A 43 57.99 -25.49 43.90
CA TYR A 43 59.26 -24.88 44.32
C TYR A 43 60.21 -25.89 45.05
N GLY A 44 59.66 -26.83 45.85
CA GLY A 44 60.41 -27.89 46.45
C GLY A 44 61.13 -28.84 45.49
N LYS A 45 60.43 -29.15 44.35
CA LYS A 45 60.98 -29.95 43.24
C LYS A 45 62.08 -29.20 42.50
N PHE A 46 61.91 -27.88 42.31
CA PHE A 46 62.94 -27.01 41.76
C PHE A 46 64.19 -27.04 42.60
N LEU A 47 64.10 -26.93 43.96
CA LEU A 47 65.26 -27.01 44.85
C LEU A 47 65.91 -28.37 44.78
N GLN A 48 65.16 -29.47 44.72
CA GLN A 48 65.77 -30.81 44.53
C GLN A 48 66.57 -30.94 43.26
N MET A 49 66.05 -30.35 42.15
CA MET A 49 66.76 -30.33 40.86
C MET A 49 68.01 -29.43 40.92
N VAL A 50 68.00 -28.35 41.71
CA VAL A 50 69.17 -27.52 41.98
C VAL A 50 70.21 -28.34 42.72
N ASP A 51 69.85 -29.00 43.84
CA ASP A 51 70.76 -29.78 44.71
C ASP A 51 71.35 -31.01 43.97
N ASN A 52 70.59 -31.60 43.02
CA ASN A 52 71.01 -32.68 42.15
C ASN A 52 71.85 -32.24 40.95
N ASN A 53 72.09 -30.94 40.77
CA ASN A 53 72.81 -30.36 39.63
C ASN A 53 72.23 -30.76 38.27
N GLU A 54 70.87 -30.85 38.17
CA GLU A 54 70.14 -31.22 36.96
C GLU A 54 69.78 -30.00 36.09
N ILE A 55 69.92 -28.80 36.64
CA ILE A 55 69.52 -27.55 36.00
C ILE A 55 70.69 -26.96 35.21
N SER A 56 70.38 -26.45 33.97
CA SER A 56 71.35 -25.79 33.11
C SER A 56 71.27 -24.26 33.21
N GLU A 57 70.07 -23.66 33.12
CA GLU A 57 69.83 -22.21 33.13
C GLU A 57 68.65 -21.88 34.05
N VAL A 58 68.72 -20.75 34.77
CA VAL A 58 67.61 -20.24 35.61
C VAL A 58 67.35 -18.78 35.31
N GLN A 59 66.14 -18.48 34.91
CA GLN A 59 65.67 -17.11 34.74
C GLN A 59 64.67 -16.76 35.84
N ILE A 60 65.00 -15.78 36.64
CA ILE A 60 64.17 -15.30 37.74
C ILE A 60 63.38 -14.09 37.25
N GLN A 61 62.07 -14.24 37.15
CA GLN A 61 61.13 -13.15 36.81
C GLN A 61 60.41 -12.69 38.07
N SER A 62 59.61 -11.60 37.97
CA SER A 62 58.93 -11.00 39.11
C SER A 62 57.94 -11.96 39.82
N ASN A 63 57.32 -12.88 39.13
CA ASN A 63 56.25 -13.76 39.62
C ASN A 63 56.56 -15.24 39.43
N GLU A 64 57.55 -15.62 38.59
CA GLU A 64 57.87 -17.00 38.27
C GLU A 64 59.38 -17.17 38.04
N ILE A 65 59.87 -18.38 38.28
CA ILE A 65 61.23 -18.81 37.95
C ILE A 65 61.09 -19.82 36.81
N ILE A 66 61.69 -19.51 35.66
CA ILE A 66 61.73 -20.40 34.51
C ILE A 66 63.15 -21.02 34.49
N PHE A 67 63.24 -22.33 34.32
CA PHE A 67 64.53 -23.02 34.29
C PHE A 67 64.52 -24.19 33.30
N SER A 68 65.71 -24.55 32.81
CA SER A 68 65.88 -25.68 31.88
C SER A 68 66.76 -26.77 32.52
N ASP A 69 66.47 -28.02 32.17
CA ASP A 69 67.33 -29.14 32.57
C ASP A 69 68.50 -29.31 31.58
N LYS A 70 69.48 -30.22 31.98
CA LYS A 70 70.65 -30.56 31.17
C LYS A 70 70.36 -31.59 30.06
N SER A 71 69.08 -31.96 29.83
CA SER A 71 68.73 -32.93 28.80
C SER A 71 68.83 -32.31 27.34
N SER A 72 69.00 -33.17 26.36
CA SER A 72 69.06 -32.71 24.96
C SER A 72 67.94 -33.43 24.17
N PRO A 73 66.89 -32.73 23.73
CA PRO A 73 66.62 -31.29 23.86
C PRO A 73 66.25 -30.90 25.32
N ALA A 74 66.59 -29.66 25.71
CA ALA A 74 66.29 -29.13 27.02
C ALA A 74 64.79 -29.02 27.28
N ASN A 75 64.31 -29.51 28.42
CA ASN A 75 62.95 -29.31 28.88
C ASN A 75 62.88 -28.04 29.73
N TYR A 76 61.86 -27.22 29.49
CA TYR A 76 61.61 -25.98 30.21
C TYR A 76 60.59 -26.20 31.32
N TYR A 77 60.93 -25.72 32.49
CA TYR A 77 60.08 -25.80 33.69
C TYR A 77 59.82 -24.41 34.22
N LYS A 78 58.73 -24.25 34.96
CA LYS A 78 58.45 -23.02 35.70
C LYS A 78 57.95 -23.33 37.10
N THR A 79 58.27 -22.45 38.03
CA THR A 79 57.77 -22.50 39.40
C THR A 79 57.48 -21.08 39.89
N GLY A 80 56.59 -20.94 40.88
CA GLY A 80 56.34 -19.66 41.53
C GLY A 80 57.56 -19.18 42.38
N VAL A 81 57.76 -17.86 42.41
CA VAL A 81 58.80 -17.23 43.23
C VAL A 81 58.42 -17.35 44.71
N MET A 82 59.32 -17.86 45.53
CA MET A 82 59.24 -17.82 47.00
C MET A 82 60.29 -16.87 47.53
N ASN A 83 60.07 -16.24 48.72
CA ASN A 83 61.02 -15.35 49.38
C ASN A 83 62.16 -16.16 50.03
N ASP A 84 63.02 -16.73 49.20
CA ASP A 84 64.20 -17.44 49.61
C ASP A 84 65.44 -16.59 49.39
N TYR A 85 65.93 -15.98 50.49
CA TYR A 85 67.11 -15.11 50.44
C TYR A 85 68.41 -15.87 50.18
N LYS A 86 68.41 -17.19 50.25
CA LYS A 86 69.57 -18.04 49.99
C LYS A 86 69.57 -18.71 48.64
N LEU A 87 68.55 -18.41 47.81
CA LEU A 87 68.44 -19.03 46.48
C LEU A 87 69.67 -18.79 45.63
N VAL A 88 70.18 -17.57 45.60
CA VAL A 88 71.35 -17.19 44.79
C VAL A 88 72.58 -17.93 45.23
N ASP A 89 72.79 -18.04 46.56
CA ASP A 89 73.93 -18.78 47.17
C ASP A 89 73.82 -20.27 46.80
N ARG A 90 72.65 -20.87 46.91
CA ARG A 90 72.42 -22.27 46.53
C ARG A 90 72.65 -22.55 45.06
N LEU A 91 72.22 -21.67 44.19
CA LEU A 91 72.44 -21.80 42.73
C LEU A 91 73.94 -21.77 42.42
N TYR A 92 74.67 -20.88 43.10
CA TYR A 92 76.13 -20.77 42.96
C TYR A 92 76.89 -22.00 43.55
N GLU A 93 76.49 -22.48 44.71
CA GLU A 93 77.04 -23.69 45.33
C GLU A 93 76.77 -24.96 44.52
N ALA A 94 75.63 -25.05 43.87
CA ALA A 94 75.26 -26.14 42.97
C ALA A 94 75.99 -26.07 41.60
N GLY A 95 76.83 -25.04 41.38
CA GLY A 95 77.57 -24.87 40.13
C GLY A 95 76.78 -24.41 38.93
N ILE A 96 75.58 -23.87 39.15
CA ILE A 96 74.77 -23.28 38.12
C ILE A 96 75.22 -21.82 37.90
N THR A 97 75.92 -21.56 36.84
CA THR A 97 76.51 -20.23 36.54
C THR A 97 75.60 -19.35 35.63
N GLU A 98 74.68 -19.98 34.97
CA GLU A 98 73.76 -19.27 34.08
C GLU A 98 72.43 -19.01 34.81
N PHE A 99 72.38 -17.95 35.62
CA PHE A 99 71.17 -17.48 36.26
C PHE A 99 71.12 -15.96 36.25
N GLY A 100 69.91 -15.40 36.06
CA GLY A 100 69.71 -13.97 36.03
C GLY A 100 68.26 -13.58 35.87
N THR A 101 68.03 -12.26 35.92
CA THR A 101 66.72 -11.68 35.55
C THR A 101 66.83 -11.19 34.13
N PRO A 102 65.93 -11.60 33.21
CA PRO A 102 65.97 -11.14 31.83
C PRO A 102 65.76 -9.62 31.77
N ILE A 103 66.65 -8.92 31.08
CA ILE A 103 66.48 -7.49 30.78
C ILE A 103 65.52 -7.41 29.64
N ILE A 104 64.25 -7.04 29.93
CA ILE A 104 63.24 -6.82 28.92
C ILE A 104 63.58 -5.50 28.22
N GLU A 105 64.16 -5.56 27.03
CA GLU A 105 64.25 -4.41 26.16
C GLU A 105 62.82 -4.03 25.73
N GLN A 106 62.29 -2.96 26.33
CA GLN A 106 61.00 -2.43 25.94
C GLN A 106 61.13 -1.91 24.51
N MET A 107 60.44 -2.54 23.57
CA MET A 107 60.22 -1.94 22.25
C MET A 107 59.67 -0.53 22.43
N SER A 108 60.11 0.42 21.60
CA SER A 108 59.56 1.77 21.71
C SER A 108 58.05 1.71 21.53
N PRO A 109 57.25 2.45 22.34
CA PRO A 109 55.76 2.43 22.23
C PRO A 109 55.28 2.73 20.83
N LEU A 110 56.05 3.45 20.03
CA LEU A 110 55.75 3.78 18.66
C LEU A 110 55.91 2.56 17.72
N MET A 111 56.90 1.71 17.96
CA MET A 111 57.12 0.48 17.19
C MET A 111 56.05 -0.57 17.50
N GLU A 112 55.65 -0.69 18.75
CA GLU A 112 54.58 -1.56 19.20
C GLU A 112 53.21 -1.13 18.60
N PHE A 113 52.92 0.17 18.60
CA PHE A 113 51.73 0.73 17.95
C PHE A 113 51.72 0.47 16.44
N LEU A 114 52.85 0.67 15.76
CA LEU A 114 52.96 0.43 14.32
C LEU A 114 52.77 -1.05 13.96
N LEU A 115 53.38 -1.97 14.71
CA LEU A 115 53.26 -3.42 14.47
C LEU A 115 51.86 -3.95 14.79
N THR A 116 51.27 -3.47 15.87
CA THR A 116 49.98 -4.01 16.36
C THR A 116 48.78 -3.43 15.64
N TRP A 117 48.83 -2.16 15.24
CA TRP A 117 47.68 -1.46 14.68
C TRP A 117 47.84 -1.02 13.23
N VAL A 118 48.97 -0.48 12.84
CA VAL A 118 49.10 0.15 11.49
C VAL A 118 49.37 -0.91 10.41
N ILE A 119 50.29 -1.84 10.66
CA ILE A 119 50.64 -2.88 9.67
C ILE A 119 49.46 -3.78 9.32
N PRO A 120 48.65 -4.31 10.28
CA PRO A 120 47.46 -5.11 9.95
C PRO A 120 46.44 -4.34 9.13
N ILE A 121 46.24 -3.04 9.40
CA ILE A 121 45.32 -2.19 8.66
C ILE A 121 45.82 -1.98 7.21
N VAL A 122 47.10 -1.67 7.05
CA VAL A 122 47.71 -1.49 5.71
C VAL A 122 47.65 -2.79 4.88
N VAL A 123 47.95 -3.93 5.52
CA VAL A 123 47.84 -5.24 4.85
C VAL A 123 46.40 -5.54 4.45
N MET A 124 45.43 -5.23 5.33
CA MET A 124 44.00 -5.43 5.03
C MET A 124 43.52 -4.55 3.88
N VAL A 125 43.94 -3.28 3.84
CA VAL A 125 43.62 -2.36 2.74
C VAL A 125 44.27 -2.80 1.43
N ALA A 126 45.54 -3.22 1.47
CA ALA A 126 46.26 -3.71 0.30
C ALA A 126 45.67 -5.04 -0.25
N LEU A 127 45.31 -5.95 0.67
CA LEU A 127 44.64 -7.22 0.33
C LEU A 127 43.24 -6.97 -0.23
N GLY A 128 42.50 -6.02 0.35
CA GLY A 128 41.18 -5.59 -0.10
C GLY A 128 41.26 -4.98 -1.52
N GLN A 129 42.22 -4.11 -1.79
CA GLN A 129 42.44 -3.55 -3.11
C GLN A 129 42.90 -4.61 -4.13
N TRP A 130 43.74 -5.56 -3.73
CA TRP A 130 44.19 -6.65 -4.60
C TRP A 130 43.03 -7.61 -4.93
N LEU A 131 42.19 -7.99 -3.94
CA LEU A 131 40.99 -8.78 -4.14
C LEU A 131 39.98 -8.03 -5.02
N MET A 132 39.81 -6.75 -4.81
CA MET A 132 38.93 -5.88 -5.62
C MET A 132 39.41 -5.80 -7.07
N LYS A 133 40.73 -5.63 -7.30
CA LYS A 133 41.32 -5.69 -8.65
C LYS A 133 41.12 -7.05 -9.32
N ARG A 134 41.21 -8.14 -8.59
CA ARG A 134 41.05 -9.51 -9.11
C ARG A 134 39.56 -9.87 -9.36
N MET A 135 38.64 -9.30 -8.59
CA MET A 135 37.19 -9.42 -8.82
C MET A 135 36.72 -8.53 -10.00
N THR A 136 37.26 -7.32 -10.12
CA THR A 136 36.91 -6.42 -11.22
C THR A 136 37.36 -6.95 -12.59
N SER A 137 38.44 -7.68 -12.69
CA SER A 137 38.87 -8.29 -13.97
C SER A 137 37.98 -9.45 -14.45
N LYS A 138 37.17 -10.05 -13.56
CA LYS A 138 36.15 -11.08 -13.90
C LYS A 138 34.70 -10.55 -13.92
N MET A 139 34.45 -9.34 -13.42
CA MET A 139 33.13 -8.70 -13.37
C MET A 139 32.96 -7.50 -14.31
N MET A 140 33.95 -7.20 -15.15
CA MET A 140 33.87 -6.07 -16.09
C MET A 140 32.85 -6.25 -17.24
N GLY A 141 32.10 -7.36 -17.26
CA GLY A 141 30.90 -7.51 -18.09
C GLY A 141 29.60 -7.02 -17.45
N GLY A 142 29.57 -6.70 -16.13
CA GLY A 142 28.34 -6.34 -15.41
C GLY A 142 28.36 -4.97 -14.71
N MET A 143 29.48 -4.27 -14.70
CA MET A 143 29.67 -3.05 -13.89
C MET A 143 29.50 -1.73 -14.66
N GLY A 144 29.08 -1.80 -15.92
CA GLY A 144 28.57 -0.64 -16.67
C GLY A 144 27.31 -0.03 -16.05
N ASN A 145 26.59 -0.80 -15.21
CA ASN A 145 25.35 -0.32 -14.55
C ASN A 145 25.55 0.37 -13.18
N ALA A 146 26.73 0.30 -12.58
CA ALA A 146 26.95 0.95 -11.27
C ALA A 146 27.28 2.45 -11.38
N MET A 147 27.56 2.96 -12.58
CA MET A 147 27.72 4.39 -12.85
C MET A 147 26.46 5.05 -13.42
N SER A 148 25.35 4.33 -13.49
CA SER A 148 24.08 4.89 -13.92
C SER A 148 23.15 5.21 -12.74
N PHE A 149 23.69 5.51 -11.56
CA PHE A 149 22.93 6.12 -10.47
C PHE A 149 22.42 7.48 -10.93
N GLY A 150 21.12 7.58 -11.17
CA GLY A 150 20.47 8.80 -11.66
C GLY A 150 19.87 8.72 -13.06
N LYS A 151 20.03 7.60 -13.79
CA LYS A 151 19.27 7.41 -15.03
C LYS A 151 17.84 7.00 -14.73
N SER A 152 16.90 7.65 -15.37
CA SER A 152 15.49 7.33 -15.29
C SER A 152 15.22 5.89 -15.79
N ASN A 153 14.44 5.13 -15.02
CA ASN A 153 13.89 3.84 -15.46
C ASN A 153 12.56 4.02 -16.22
N ALA A 154 12.30 5.21 -16.75
CA ALA A 154 11.10 5.47 -17.51
C ALA A 154 10.98 4.48 -18.68
N LYS A 155 9.86 3.79 -18.72
CA LYS A 155 9.55 2.85 -19.79
C LYS A 155 9.14 3.64 -21.02
N VAL A 156 9.81 3.40 -22.14
CA VAL A 156 9.43 4.00 -23.43
C VAL A 156 8.51 3.03 -24.15
N TYR A 157 7.29 3.46 -24.38
CA TYR A 157 6.32 2.71 -25.17
C TYR A 157 6.13 3.41 -26.50
N VAL A 158 6.26 2.67 -27.59
CA VAL A 158 5.86 3.14 -28.93
C VAL A 158 4.48 2.57 -29.28
N GLN A 159 3.83 3.10 -30.28
CA GLN A 159 2.46 2.68 -30.67
C GLN A 159 2.33 1.16 -30.87
N SER A 160 3.33 0.50 -31.43
CA SER A 160 3.37 -0.95 -31.62
C SER A 160 3.35 -1.75 -30.31
N GLU A 161 3.76 -1.15 -29.19
CA GLU A 161 3.78 -1.79 -27.87
C GLU A 161 2.53 -1.47 -27.05
N THR A 162 1.96 -0.27 -27.19
CA THR A 162 0.75 0.09 -26.45
C THR A 162 -0.52 -0.36 -27.15
N GLY A 163 -0.61 -0.22 -28.47
CA GLY A 163 -1.76 -0.60 -29.28
C GLY A 163 -3.11 0.04 -28.86
N ILE A 164 -3.13 0.74 -27.73
CA ILE A 164 -4.34 1.28 -27.08
C ILE A 164 -4.71 2.60 -27.72
N LYS A 165 -5.99 2.74 -28.12
CA LYS A 165 -6.59 3.94 -28.70
C LYS A 165 -7.78 4.40 -27.87
N PHE A 166 -8.32 5.59 -28.18
CA PHE A 166 -9.56 6.09 -27.56
C PHE A 166 -10.75 5.15 -27.75
N ALA A 167 -10.79 4.38 -28.84
CA ALA A 167 -11.80 3.37 -29.08
C ALA A 167 -11.76 2.18 -28.09
N ASP A 168 -10.63 1.98 -27.40
CA ASP A 168 -10.46 0.94 -26.38
C ASP A 168 -10.80 1.45 -24.97
N VAL A 169 -11.08 2.76 -24.83
CA VAL A 169 -11.47 3.41 -23.58
C VAL A 169 -12.95 3.74 -23.67
N ALA A 170 -13.76 3.04 -22.91
CA ALA A 170 -15.20 3.29 -22.83
C ALA A 170 -15.51 4.32 -21.74
N GLY A 171 -16.60 5.06 -21.91
CA GLY A 171 -16.95 6.19 -21.05
C GLY A 171 -15.96 7.36 -21.18
N GLU A 172 -16.02 8.32 -20.26
CA GLU A 172 -15.09 9.46 -20.15
C GLU A 172 -15.06 10.35 -21.41
N ASP A 173 -16.21 10.59 -22.02
CA ASP A 173 -16.31 11.29 -23.31
C ASP A 173 -15.79 12.73 -23.22
N GLU A 174 -16.05 13.45 -22.12
CA GLU A 174 -15.55 14.80 -21.86
C GLU A 174 -14.03 14.82 -21.70
N ALA A 175 -13.48 13.85 -20.96
CA ALA A 175 -12.03 13.72 -20.80
C ALA A 175 -11.35 13.41 -22.13
N LYS A 176 -11.93 12.54 -22.96
CA LYS A 176 -11.45 12.24 -24.32
C LYS A 176 -11.47 13.46 -25.22
N GLU A 177 -12.55 14.26 -25.20
CA GLU A 177 -12.66 15.49 -26.00
C GLU A 177 -11.54 16.47 -25.67
N ILE A 178 -11.29 16.72 -24.37
CA ILE A 178 -10.19 17.58 -23.93
C ILE A 178 -8.82 17.04 -24.36
N LEU A 179 -8.63 15.72 -24.27
CA LEU A 179 -7.38 15.07 -24.64
C LEU A 179 -7.20 14.95 -26.16
N GLN A 180 -8.29 14.91 -26.93
CA GLN A 180 -8.25 14.93 -28.39
C GLN A 180 -7.64 16.23 -28.93
N GLU A 181 -7.83 17.37 -28.27
CA GLU A 181 -7.15 18.61 -28.62
C GLU A 181 -5.62 18.49 -28.54
N ILE A 182 -5.11 17.72 -27.55
CA ILE A 182 -3.68 17.46 -27.41
C ILE A 182 -3.18 16.59 -28.57
N VAL A 183 -3.94 15.57 -28.96
CA VAL A 183 -3.63 14.71 -30.12
C VAL A 183 -3.58 15.53 -31.39
N ASP A 184 -4.59 16.38 -31.61
CA ASP A 184 -4.67 17.24 -32.80
C ASP A 184 -3.51 18.23 -32.88
N PHE A 185 -3.10 18.80 -31.76
CA PHE A 185 -1.92 19.65 -31.70
C PHE A 185 -0.63 18.91 -32.06
N LEU A 186 -0.44 17.69 -31.50
CA LEU A 186 0.76 16.89 -31.81
C LEU A 186 0.86 16.55 -33.30
N HIS A 187 -0.29 16.39 -33.97
CA HIS A 187 -0.35 16.14 -35.42
C HIS A 187 -0.18 17.42 -36.25
N ASN A 188 -0.81 18.54 -35.85
CA ASN A 188 -0.90 19.75 -36.63
C ASN A 188 -0.57 21.02 -35.83
N PRO A 189 0.66 21.18 -35.32
CA PRO A 189 1.05 22.31 -34.46
C PRO A 189 0.91 23.67 -35.17
N LYS A 190 1.15 23.72 -36.48
CA LYS A 190 1.05 24.95 -37.29
C LYS A 190 -0.33 25.60 -37.26
N LYS A 191 -1.40 24.80 -37.25
CA LYS A 191 -2.78 25.28 -37.20
C LYS A 191 -3.05 26.14 -35.95
N TYR A 192 -2.44 25.78 -34.85
CA TYR A 192 -2.57 26.50 -33.58
C TYR A 192 -1.68 27.75 -33.56
N GLU A 193 -0.49 27.67 -34.13
CA GLU A 193 0.43 28.82 -34.23
C GLU A 193 -0.14 29.94 -35.13
N GLU A 194 -0.81 29.60 -36.24
CA GLU A 194 -1.42 30.55 -37.16
C GLU A 194 -2.49 31.44 -36.52
N ILE A 195 -3.23 30.89 -35.54
CA ILE A 195 -4.27 31.62 -34.79
C ILE A 195 -3.66 32.30 -33.55
N GLY A 196 -2.41 31.99 -33.19
CA GLY A 196 -1.75 32.50 -31.97
C GLY A 196 -2.15 31.73 -30.70
N ALA A 197 -2.78 30.58 -30.84
CA ALA A 197 -3.12 29.72 -29.69
C ALA A 197 -1.88 29.12 -29.08
N LYS A 198 -1.80 29.16 -27.73
CA LYS A 198 -0.72 28.52 -26.95
C LYS A 198 -1.27 27.22 -26.37
N MET A 199 -0.66 26.11 -26.76
CA MET A 199 -0.98 24.83 -26.15
C MET A 199 -0.53 24.76 -24.68
N PRO A 200 -1.33 24.13 -23.82
CA PRO A 200 -0.90 23.82 -22.47
C PRO A 200 0.35 22.92 -22.51
N LYS A 201 1.34 23.25 -21.71
CA LYS A 201 2.55 22.43 -21.58
C LYS A 201 2.27 21.11 -20.88
N GLY A 202 1.24 21.08 -20.02
CA GLY A 202 0.86 19.92 -19.28
C GLY A 202 -0.62 19.85 -18.96
N ALA A 203 -1.15 18.63 -18.89
CA ALA A 203 -2.49 18.35 -18.39
C ALA A 203 -2.45 17.42 -17.20
N LEU A 204 -3.30 17.70 -16.21
CA LEU A 204 -3.43 16.93 -14.98
C LEU A 204 -4.74 16.14 -15.01
N LEU A 205 -4.64 14.81 -15.07
CA LEU A 205 -5.76 13.88 -14.94
C LEU A 205 -6.12 13.74 -13.46
N VAL A 206 -7.33 14.08 -13.10
CA VAL A 206 -7.78 14.15 -11.70
C VAL A 206 -9.03 13.31 -11.52
N GLY A 207 -9.06 12.44 -10.54
CA GLY A 207 -10.26 11.63 -10.27
C GLY A 207 -10.01 10.47 -9.32
N PRO A 208 -11.06 9.70 -8.97
CA PRO A 208 -10.96 8.55 -8.09
C PRO A 208 -9.98 7.47 -8.60
N PRO A 209 -9.45 6.61 -7.73
CA PRO A 209 -8.66 5.47 -8.17
C PRO A 209 -9.50 4.52 -9.04
N GLY A 210 -8.85 3.87 -10.01
CA GLY A 210 -9.52 2.88 -10.86
C GLY A 210 -10.36 3.45 -12.02
N THR A 211 -10.44 4.76 -12.21
CA THR A 211 -11.21 5.40 -13.31
C THR A 211 -10.51 5.37 -14.67
N GLY A 212 -9.28 4.83 -14.77
CA GLY A 212 -8.61 4.66 -16.06
C GLY A 212 -7.67 5.78 -16.48
N LYS A 213 -7.24 6.68 -15.57
CA LYS A 213 -6.30 7.79 -15.85
C LYS A 213 -5.04 7.36 -16.60
N THR A 214 -4.39 6.32 -16.14
CA THR A 214 -3.20 5.74 -16.80
C THR A 214 -3.54 5.14 -18.17
N LEU A 215 -4.73 4.55 -18.33
CA LEU A 215 -5.22 4.01 -19.60
C LEU A 215 -5.48 5.12 -20.61
N LEU A 216 -6.13 6.20 -20.19
CA LEU A 216 -6.36 7.40 -21.01
C LEU A 216 -5.05 8.02 -21.49
N ALA A 217 -4.05 8.17 -20.62
CA ALA A 217 -2.74 8.69 -20.99
C ALA A 217 -2.04 7.83 -22.07
N LYS A 218 -2.17 6.50 -21.97
CA LYS A 218 -1.68 5.56 -23.00
C LYS A 218 -2.46 5.69 -24.30
N ALA A 219 -3.79 5.88 -24.22
CA ALA A 219 -4.63 6.04 -25.39
C ALA A 219 -4.31 7.33 -26.16
N VAL A 220 -4.02 8.44 -25.46
CA VAL A 220 -3.54 9.69 -26.08
C VAL A 220 -2.27 9.45 -26.89
N ALA A 221 -1.30 8.73 -26.34
CA ALA A 221 -0.06 8.43 -27.04
C ALA A 221 -0.25 7.50 -28.24
N GLY A 222 -1.10 6.49 -28.11
CA GLY A 222 -1.46 5.58 -29.19
C GLY A 222 -2.25 6.26 -30.31
N GLU A 223 -3.13 7.21 -29.98
CA GLU A 223 -3.88 8.00 -30.96
C GLU A 223 -2.97 9.01 -31.65
N ALA A 224 -2.08 9.70 -30.91
CA ALA A 224 -1.13 10.65 -31.46
C ALA A 224 0.03 9.98 -32.22
N ASN A 225 0.20 8.68 -32.09
CA ASN A 225 1.29 7.91 -32.69
C ASN A 225 2.69 8.48 -32.34
N VAL A 226 2.90 8.82 -31.07
CA VAL A 226 4.14 9.36 -30.55
C VAL A 226 4.72 8.49 -29.43
N PRO A 227 6.04 8.57 -29.16
CA PRO A 227 6.66 7.88 -28.03
C PRO A 227 6.00 8.26 -26.71
N PHE A 228 5.84 7.26 -25.82
CA PHE A 228 5.22 7.42 -24.51
C PHE A 228 6.23 7.05 -23.40
N PHE A 229 6.58 8.03 -22.58
CA PHE A 229 7.41 7.86 -21.40
C PHE A 229 6.53 7.78 -20.17
N SER A 230 6.53 6.68 -19.45
CA SER A 230 5.74 6.51 -18.24
C SER A 230 6.63 6.29 -17.02
N ILE A 231 6.37 7.07 -15.98
CA ILE A 231 7.06 6.97 -14.69
C ILE A 231 6.04 7.17 -13.56
N SER A 232 6.25 6.48 -12.42
CA SER A 232 5.50 6.78 -11.20
C SER A 232 6.20 7.88 -10.41
N GLY A 233 5.44 8.80 -9.81
CA GLY A 233 5.98 9.82 -8.90
C GLY A 233 6.80 9.20 -7.75
N SER A 234 6.43 8.01 -7.30
CA SER A 234 7.18 7.26 -6.27
C SER A 234 8.60 6.87 -6.71
N GLU A 235 8.86 6.73 -8.01
CA GLU A 235 10.20 6.42 -8.54
C GLU A 235 11.18 7.60 -8.43
N PHE A 236 10.68 8.81 -8.22
CA PHE A 236 11.50 9.99 -7.96
C PHE A 236 11.89 10.15 -6.48
N VAL A 237 11.20 9.45 -5.57
CA VAL A 237 11.49 9.51 -4.13
C VAL A 237 12.49 8.42 -3.77
N GLU A 238 13.74 8.81 -3.53
CA GLU A 238 14.83 7.89 -3.19
C GLU A 238 15.37 8.20 -1.79
N MET A 239 16.06 7.24 -1.18
CA MET A 239 16.67 7.42 0.15
C MET A 239 17.98 8.24 0.12
N PHE A 240 18.53 8.52 -1.06
CA PHE A 240 19.80 9.25 -1.21
C PHE A 240 19.57 10.62 -1.85
N GLY A 241 20.01 11.67 -1.19
CA GLY A 241 19.79 13.06 -1.59
C GLY A 241 20.26 13.39 -3.00
N GLY A 242 19.40 14.05 -3.77
CA GLY A 242 19.69 14.53 -5.13
C GLY A 242 19.46 13.53 -6.26
N MET A 243 19.14 12.26 -5.97
CA MET A 243 18.90 11.26 -7.02
C MET A 243 17.56 11.48 -7.72
N GLY A 244 16.52 11.90 -7.01
CA GLY A 244 15.23 12.23 -7.59
C GLY A 244 15.34 13.36 -8.62
N ALA A 245 16.02 14.45 -8.28
CA ALA A 245 16.27 15.56 -9.19
C ALA A 245 17.09 15.14 -10.43
N ALA A 246 18.05 14.22 -10.28
CA ALA A 246 18.82 13.68 -11.41
C ALA A 246 17.94 12.85 -12.36
N LYS A 247 17.03 12.03 -11.82
CA LYS A 247 16.05 11.26 -12.62
C LYS A 247 15.11 12.15 -13.40
N VAL A 248 14.63 13.25 -12.77
CA VAL A 248 13.79 14.23 -13.47
C VAL A 248 14.54 14.80 -14.67
N ARG A 249 15.78 15.28 -14.51
CA ARG A 249 16.61 15.80 -15.61
C ARG A 249 16.82 14.79 -16.73
N ASP A 250 17.14 13.54 -16.39
CA ASP A 250 17.35 12.47 -17.34
C ASP A 250 16.08 12.17 -18.15
N LEU A 251 14.92 12.10 -17.50
CA LEU A 251 13.62 11.91 -18.14
C LEU A 251 13.34 13.01 -19.16
N PHE A 252 13.49 14.28 -18.77
CA PHE A 252 13.22 15.42 -19.66
C PHE A 252 14.25 15.53 -20.78
N GLN A 253 15.51 15.15 -20.54
CA GLN A 253 16.50 15.05 -21.60
C GLN A 253 16.10 14.00 -22.64
N GLN A 254 15.72 12.78 -22.20
CA GLN A 254 15.28 11.71 -23.10
C GLN A 254 14.02 12.13 -23.89
N ALA A 255 13.07 12.81 -23.23
CA ALA A 255 11.86 13.31 -23.89
C ALA A 255 12.20 14.35 -24.98
N ASN A 256 13.13 15.28 -24.70
CA ASN A 256 13.59 16.26 -25.68
C ASN A 256 14.30 15.63 -26.88
N GLU A 257 15.07 14.56 -26.67
CA GLU A 257 15.75 13.83 -27.74
C GLU A 257 14.78 13.07 -28.66
N LYS A 258 13.61 12.69 -28.13
CA LYS A 258 12.60 11.90 -28.84
C LYS A 258 11.32 12.68 -29.16
N ALA A 259 11.37 14.00 -29.12
CA ALA A 259 10.24 14.85 -29.47
C ALA A 259 9.83 14.69 -30.97
N PRO A 260 8.50 14.69 -31.31
CA PRO A 260 7.37 14.86 -30.41
C PRO A 260 7.08 13.60 -29.57
N CYS A 261 6.70 13.76 -28.30
CA CYS A 261 6.43 12.66 -27.38
C CYS A 261 5.51 13.09 -26.21
N ILE A 262 5.00 12.10 -25.48
CA ILE A 262 4.23 12.31 -24.25
C ILE A 262 5.02 11.77 -23.06
N VAL A 263 5.16 12.61 -22.02
CA VAL A 263 5.69 12.22 -20.71
C VAL A 263 4.52 12.09 -19.75
N PHE A 264 4.33 10.91 -19.17
CA PHE A 264 3.28 10.64 -18.20
C PHE A 264 3.88 10.37 -16.82
N ILE A 265 3.42 11.14 -15.83
CA ILE A 265 3.82 10.99 -14.43
C ILE A 265 2.61 10.54 -13.63
N ASP A 266 2.58 9.28 -13.24
CA ASP A 266 1.50 8.75 -12.40
C ASP A 266 1.76 9.10 -10.93
N GLU A 267 0.69 9.24 -10.13
CA GLU A 267 0.77 9.56 -8.70
C GLU A 267 1.66 10.79 -8.41
N ILE A 268 1.48 11.87 -9.15
CA ILE A 268 2.30 13.09 -9.03
C ILE A 268 2.28 13.68 -7.61
N ASP A 269 1.25 13.42 -6.83
CA ASP A 269 1.09 13.84 -5.44
C ASP A 269 2.17 13.25 -4.50
N THR A 270 2.83 12.17 -4.89
CA THR A 270 3.97 11.63 -4.12
C THR A 270 5.17 12.58 -4.09
N VAL A 271 5.39 13.34 -5.16
CA VAL A 271 6.45 14.36 -5.28
C VAL A 271 5.92 15.77 -5.04
N GLY A 272 4.72 16.03 -5.55
CA GLY A 272 4.13 17.36 -5.63
C GLY A 272 3.32 17.82 -4.41
N LYS A 273 3.43 17.18 -3.24
CA LYS A 273 2.66 17.53 -2.04
C LYS A 273 3.00 18.92 -1.50
N LYS A 274 1.97 19.66 -1.02
CA LYS A 274 2.11 20.94 -0.31
C LYS A 274 3.12 20.86 0.84
N ARG A 275 3.77 21.99 1.11
CA ARG A 275 4.71 22.16 2.22
C ARG A 275 3.93 22.17 3.54
N ASP A 276 4.03 21.12 4.32
CA ASP A 276 3.57 21.12 5.70
C ASP A 276 4.67 21.75 6.57
N GLY A 277 4.35 22.82 7.29
CA GLY A 277 5.28 23.62 8.09
C GLY A 277 5.88 22.94 9.34
N GLY A 278 5.85 21.62 9.43
CA GLY A 278 6.38 20.81 10.54
C GLY A 278 7.57 19.97 10.10
N GLY A 279 8.78 20.36 10.51
CA GLY A 279 10.04 19.78 10.14
C GLY A 279 10.18 18.28 10.42
N PHE A 280 10.88 17.61 9.51
CA PHE A 280 11.87 16.55 9.76
C PHE A 280 12.58 16.21 8.43
N SER A 281 13.83 15.83 8.49
CA SER A 281 14.88 15.62 7.49
C SER A 281 14.54 14.79 6.22
N GLY A 282 13.30 14.33 6.02
CA GLY A 282 12.87 13.61 4.82
C GLY A 282 12.17 14.47 3.75
N ASN A 283 11.93 15.76 4.04
CA ASN A 283 11.25 16.67 3.12
C ASN A 283 12.20 17.32 2.10
N ASP A 284 13.49 17.45 2.41
CA ASP A 284 14.45 18.20 1.59
C ASP A 284 14.65 17.56 0.20
N GLU A 285 14.70 16.25 0.11
CA GLU A 285 14.89 15.56 -1.18
C GLU A 285 13.66 15.64 -2.08
N ARG A 286 12.47 15.47 -1.48
CA ARG A 286 11.21 15.63 -2.21
C ARG A 286 11.05 17.06 -2.72
N GLU A 287 11.37 18.06 -1.90
CA GLU A 287 11.33 19.47 -2.28
C GLU A 287 12.35 19.79 -3.38
N GLN A 288 13.57 19.24 -3.30
CA GLN A 288 14.58 19.38 -4.34
C GLN A 288 14.11 18.76 -5.66
N THR A 289 13.48 17.61 -5.61
CA THR A 289 12.92 16.91 -6.78
C THR A 289 11.76 17.70 -7.40
N LEU A 290 10.85 18.21 -6.57
CA LEU A 290 9.76 19.07 -7.01
C LEU A 290 10.29 20.34 -7.68
N ASN A 291 11.25 21.03 -7.05
CA ASN A 291 11.85 22.24 -7.61
C ASN A 291 12.55 21.95 -8.96
N GLN A 292 13.20 20.81 -9.11
CA GLN A 292 13.78 20.37 -10.38
C GLN A 292 12.70 20.13 -11.43
N LEU A 293 11.60 19.43 -11.07
CA LEU A 293 10.46 19.21 -11.98
C LEU A 293 9.87 20.53 -12.47
N LEU A 294 9.66 21.48 -11.56
CA LEU A 294 9.17 22.82 -11.90
C LEU A 294 10.13 23.56 -12.84
N ALA A 295 11.44 23.47 -12.59
CA ALA A 295 12.47 24.09 -13.43
C ALA A 295 12.51 23.47 -14.84
N GLU A 296 12.40 22.15 -14.97
CA GLU A 296 12.34 21.48 -16.28
C GLU A 296 11.06 21.85 -17.04
N MET A 297 9.90 21.91 -16.36
CA MET A 297 8.65 22.34 -16.99
C MET A 297 8.70 23.80 -17.47
N ASP A 298 9.30 24.69 -16.70
CA ASP A 298 9.44 26.11 -17.08
C ASP A 298 10.43 26.29 -18.24
N GLY A 299 11.56 25.56 -18.21
CA GLY A 299 12.59 25.58 -19.24
C GLY A 299 12.20 24.89 -20.56
N PHE A 300 11.05 24.27 -20.59
CA PHE A 300 10.59 23.46 -21.71
C PHE A 300 10.05 24.32 -22.86
N ASP A 301 10.53 24.08 -24.07
CA ASP A 301 10.02 24.72 -25.28
C ASP A 301 8.81 23.92 -25.82
N GLY A 302 7.60 24.42 -25.57
CA GLY A 302 6.36 23.80 -26.05
C GLY A 302 6.27 23.62 -27.58
N LYS A 303 7.13 24.30 -28.36
CA LYS A 303 7.20 24.18 -29.81
C LYS A 303 7.80 22.86 -30.28
N LYS A 304 8.51 22.15 -29.41
CA LYS A 304 9.12 20.86 -29.76
C LYS A 304 8.13 19.68 -29.76
N GLY A 305 6.87 19.91 -29.37
CA GLY A 305 5.83 18.88 -29.37
C GLY A 305 5.96 17.86 -28.24
N VAL A 306 6.56 18.24 -27.12
CA VAL A 306 6.52 17.38 -25.92
C VAL A 306 5.37 17.85 -25.02
N VAL A 307 4.51 16.94 -24.62
CA VAL A 307 3.38 17.17 -23.73
C VAL A 307 3.56 16.37 -22.45
N ILE A 308 3.34 17.00 -21.30
CA ILE A 308 3.42 16.36 -20.00
C ILE A 308 2.01 16.04 -19.52
N LEU A 309 1.71 14.79 -19.30
CA LEU A 309 0.50 14.35 -18.64
C LEU A 309 0.86 13.91 -17.22
N ALA A 310 0.06 14.26 -16.23
CA ALA A 310 0.19 13.72 -14.89
C ALA A 310 -1.14 13.21 -14.37
N ALA A 311 -1.11 12.27 -13.44
CA ALA A 311 -2.33 11.76 -12.80
C ALA A 311 -2.22 11.86 -11.28
N THR A 312 -3.34 12.17 -10.63
CA THR A 312 -3.47 12.17 -9.18
C THR A 312 -4.87 11.82 -8.72
N ASN A 313 -4.96 11.17 -7.57
CA ASN A 313 -6.22 10.99 -6.85
C ASN A 313 -6.41 12.08 -5.76
N ARG A 314 -5.41 12.95 -5.54
CA ARG A 314 -5.38 13.95 -4.46
C ARG A 314 -5.01 15.34 -4.97
N PRO A 315 -5.85 15.97 -5.81
CA PRO A 315 -5.52 17.29 -6.35
C PRO A 315 -5.33 18.35 -5.27
N ASP A 316 -6.07 18.22 -4.15
CA ASP A 316 -6.03 19.18 -3.03
C ASP A 316 -4.70 19.16 -2.26
N SER A 317 -3.96 18.04 -2.35
CA SER A 317 -2.65 17.88 -1.72
C SER A 317 -1.50 18.49 -2.52
N LEU A 318 -1.73 18.84 -3.79
CA LEU A 318 -0.66 19.32 -4.68
C LEU A 318 -0.21 20.74 -4.33
N ASP A 319 1.10 20.98 -4.49
CA ASP A 319 1.67 22.32 -4.39
C ASP A 319 1.06 23.23 -5.48
N PRO A 320 0.51 24.41 -5.10
CA PRO A 320 -0.07 25.35 -6.05
C PRO A 320 0.87 25.76 -7.18
N ALA A 321 2.18 25.67 -6.97
CA ALA A 321 3.17 25.98 -8.00
C ALA A 321 3.07 25.04 -9.23
N LEU A 322 2.67 23.79 -9.05
CA LEU A 322 2.44 22.85 -10.15
C LEU A 322 1.26 23.25 -11.05
N LEU A 323 0.28 23.93 -10.47
CA LEU A 323 -0.99 24.30 -11.12
C LEU A 323 -0.97 25.69 -11.77
N ARG A 324 0.20 26.35 -11.79
CA ARG A 324 0.35 27.66 -12.43
C ARG A 324 0.37 27.56 -13.95
N PRO A 325 -0.10 28.61 -14.67
CA PRO A 325 0.00 28.66 -16.13
C PRO A 325 1.43 28.39 -16.63
N GLY A 326 1.54 27.57 -17.67
CA GLY A 326 2.82 27.11 -18.21
C GLY A 326 3.35 25.82 -17.59
N ARG A 327 2.59 25.18 -16.70
CA ARG A 327 2.86 23.88 -16.07
C ARG A 327 1.66 22.94 -16.29
N PHE A 328 1.01 22.47 -15.22
CA PHE A 328 -0.27 21.74 -15.33
C PHE A 328 -1.43 22.75 -15.33
N ASP A 329 -1.56 23.46 -16.40
CA ASP A 329 -2.55 24.52 -16.57
C ASP A 329 -3.91 24.03 -17.04
N ARG A 330 -3.98 22.79 -17.53
CA ARG A 330 -5.23 22.14 -17.89
C ARG A 330 -5.53 20.99 -16.91
N ARG A 331 -6.70 21.04 -16.29
CA ARG A 331 -7.21 19.93 -15.48
C ARG A 331 -8.23 19.14 -16.29
N VAL A 332 -8.06 17.84 -16.31
CA VAL A 332 -8.94 16.88 -16.98
C VAL A 332 -9.57 16.00 -15.90
N PRO A 333 -10.84 16.26 -15.54
CA PRO A 333 -11.56 15.39 -14.62
C PRO A 333 -11.75 14.01 -15.28
N VAL A 334 -11.52 12.94 -14.53
CA VAL A 334 -11.75 11.55 -14.91
C VAL A 334 -12.56 10.96 -13.76
N GLU A 335 -13.89 11.04 -13.91
CA GLU A 335 -14.82 10.75 -12.83
C GLU A 335 -15.22 9.27 -12.81
N LEU A 336 -16.07 8.86 -11.87
CA LEU A 336 -16.67 7.53 -11.93
C LEU A 336 -17.64 7.49 -13.13
N PRO A 337 -17.69 6.36 -13.86
CA PRO A 337 -18.54 6.28 -15.04
C PRO A 337 -20.03 6.34 -14.69
N ASP A 338 -20.81 7.06 -15.49
CA ASP A 338 -22.26 7.04 -15.47
C ASP A 338 -22.83 5.68 -15.91
N LEU A 339 -24.12 5.50 -15.87
CA LEU A 339 -24.77 4.24 -16.23
C LEU A 339 -24.36 3.75 -17.64
N LYS A 340 -24.35 4.66 -18.61
CA LYS A 340 -23.98 4.35 -20.00
C LYS A 340 -22.50 3.99 -20.10
N GLY A 341 -21.63 4.74 -19.44
CA GLY A 341 -20.20 4.48 -19.38
C GLY A 341 -19.90 3.12 -18.72
N ARG A 342 -20.59 2.77 -17.62
CA ARG A 342 -20.46 1.46 -16.99
C ARG A 342 -20.85 0.32 -17.94
N GLU A 343 -21.98 0.47 -18.63
CA GLU A 343 -22.44 -0.51 -19.63
C GLU A 343 -21.42 -0.69 -20.76
N GLU A 344 -20.85 0.40 -21.27
CA GLU A 344 -19.84 0.38 -22.33
C GLU A 344 -18.52 -0.27 -21.83
N ILE A 345 -18.08 0.06 -20.61
CA ILE A 345 -16.90 -0.53 -19.99
C ILE A 345 -17.07 -2.04 -19.83
N LEU A 346 -18.22 -2.50 -19.32
CA LEU A 346 -18.53 -3.93 -19.22
C LEU A 346 -18.44 -4.62 -20.59
N LYS A 347 -19.03 -4.02 -21.63
CA LYS A 347 -18.96 -4.56 -22.99
C LYS A 347 -17.55 -4.62 -23.56
N VAL A 348 -16.72 -3.59 -23.30
CA VAL A 348 -15.30 -3.58 -23.72
C VAL A 348 -14.52 -4.71 -23.07
N HIS A 349 -14.66 -4.90 -21.76
CA HIS A 349 -13.96 -6.00 -21.06
C HIS A 349 -14.51 -7.39 -21.41
N ALA A 350 -15.80 -7.48 -21.78
CA ALA A 350 -16.43 -8.73 -22.21
C ALA A 350 -15.98 -9.19 -23.61
N LYS A 351 -15.45 -8.31 -24.47
CA LYS A 351 -15.02 -8.66 -25.85
C LYS A 351 -14.09 -9.88 -25.94
N ASN A 352 -13.23 -10.06 -24.94
CA ASN A 352 -12.23 -11.12 -24.90
C ASN A 352 -12.71 -12.37 -24.14
N ILE A 353 -13.96 -12.40 -23.67
CA ILE A 353 -14.55 -13.46 -22.86
C ILE A 353 -15.73 -14.05 -23.62
N ARG A 354 -15.93 -15.35 -23.50
CA ARG A 354 -17.11 -16.01 -24.08
C ARG A 354 -18.30 -15.76 -23.16
N VAL A 355 -19.19 -14.90 -23.61
CA VAL A 355 -20.43 -14.55 -22.90
C VAL A 355 -21.62 -15.18 -23.65
N GLY A 356 -22.64 -15.61 -22.92
CA GLY A 356 -23.88 -16.13 -23.48
C GLY A 356 -24.70 -15.04 -24.19
N ASP A 357 -25.59 -15.44 -25.09
CA ASP A 357 -26.35 -14.51 -25.95
C ASP A 357 -27.39 -13.66 -25.20
N ASN A 358 -27.78 -14.04 -23.97
CA ASN A 358 -28.86 -13.40 -23.21
C ASN A 358 -28.33 -12.62 -21.99
N VAL A 359 -27.27 -11.86 -22.15
CA VAL A 359 -26.73 -11.02 -21.06
C VAL A 359 -27.20 -9.60 -21.20
N ASP A 360 -27.83 -9.09 -20.14
CA ASP A 360 -28.23 -7.69 -20.00
C ASP A 360 -27.16 -6.88 -19.24
N TYR A 361 -26.27 -6.23 -20.02
CA TYR A 361 -25.23 -5.37 -19.45
C TYR A 361 -25.80 -4.12 -18.76
N ASN A 362 -26.97 -3.66 -19.18
CA ASN A 362 -27.61 -2.51 -18.55
C ASN A 362 -28.06 -2.83 -17.12
N ALA A 363 -28.68 -4.00 -16.91
CA ALA A 363 -29.03 -4.48 -15.57
C ALA A 363 -27.78 -4.59 -14.67
N ILE A 364 -26.68 -5.17 -15.18
CA ILE A 364 -25.43 -5.25 -14.44
C ILE A 364 -24.85 -3.88 -14.13
N ALA A 365 -24.87 -2.96 -15.08
CA ALA A 365 -24.38 -1.59 -14.89
C ALA A 365 -25.18 -0.81 -13.83
N ARG A 366 -26.50 -1.04 -13.73
CA ARG A 366 -27.35 -0.49 -12.64
C ARG A 366 -26.94 -1.08 -11.27
N MET A 367 -26.79 -2.39 -11.18
CA MET A 367 -26.35 -3.06 -9.95
C MET A 367 -24.96 -2.60 -9.49
N ALA A 368 -24.09 -2.23 -10.43
CA ALA A 368 -22.72 -1.74 -10.20
C ALA A 368 -22.65 -0.21 -10.08
N SER A 369 -23.71 0.44 -9.56
CA SER A 369 -23.73 1.89 -9.36
C SER A 369 -22.56 2.33 -8.48
N GLY A 370 -21.85 3.41 -8.91
CA GLY A 370 -20.68 3.92 -8.22
C GLY A 370 -19.39 3.10 -8.40
N ALA A 371 -19.40 2.03 -9.17
CA ALA A 371 -18.21 1.23 -9.44
C ALA A 371 -17.27 1.95 -10.42
N SER A 372 -15.97 1.88 -10.14
CA SER A 372 -14.90 2.33 -11.02
C SER A 372 -14.69 1.39 -12.22
N GLY A 373 -14.02 1.88 -13.27
CA GLY A 373 -13.69 1.05 -14.44
C GLY A 373 -12.87 -0.20 -14.08
N ALA A 374 -11.98 -0.10 -13.09
CA ALA A 374 -11.19 -1.24 -12.61
C ALA A 374 -12.06 -2.29 -11.88
N GLU A 375 -13.04 -1.87 -11.10
CA GLU A 375 -13.99 -2.78 -10.45
C GLU A 375 -14.88 -3.47 -11.47
N LEU A 376 -15.38 -2.74 -12.49
CA LEU A 376 -16.16 -3.32 -13.58
C LEU A 376 -15.35 -4.37 -14.38
N ALA A 377 -14.08 -4.08 -14.66
CA ALA A 377 -13.18 -5.05 -15.30
C ALA A 377 -13.00 -6.31 -14.42
N ASN A 378 -12.88 -6.12 -13.11
CA ASN A 378 -12.78 -7.23 -12.16
C ASN A 378 -14.08 -8.05 -12.09
N MET A 379 -15.26 -7.41 -12.15
CA MET A 379 -16.55 -8.11 -12.19
C MET A 379 -16.64 -9.06 -13.41
N ILE A 380 -16.24 -8.60 -14.56
CA ILE A 380 -16.21 -9.44 -15.78
C ILE A 380 -15.24 -10.63 -15.62
N ASN A 381 -14.07 -10.40 -15.04
CA ASN A 381 -13.09 -11.44 -14.78
C ASN A 381 -13.59 -12.47 -13.74
N GLU A 382 -14.20 -12.01 -12.64
CA GLU A 382 -14.79 -12.89 -11.62
C GLU A 382 -15.93 -13.75 -12.19
N ALA A 383 -16.78 -13.18 -13.05
CA ALA A 383 -17.83 -13.93 -13.72
C ALA A 383 -17.26 -15.04 -14.62
N ALA A 384 -16.16 -14.75 -15.34
CA ALA A 384 -15.47 -15.75 -16.15
C ALA A 384 -14.84 -16.86 -15.30
N LEU A 385 -14.20 -16.50 -14.18
CA LEU A 385 -13.62 -17.46 -13.23
C LEU A 385 -14.71 -18.36 -12.61
N ARG A 386 -15.89 -17.78 -12.31
CA ARG A 386 -17.04 -18.54 -11.81
C ARG A 386 -17.55 -19.55 -12.85
N ALA A 387 -17.74 -19.13 -14.09
CA ALA A 387 -18.16 -20.02 -15.17
C ALA A 387 -17.21 -21.22 -15.33
N VAL A 388 -15.90 -20.98 -15.28
CA VAL A 388 -14.88 -22.06 -15.34
C VAL A 388 -14.96 -22.99 -14.12
N ARG A 389 -15.13 -22.43 -12.92
CA ARG A 389 -15.26 -23.20 -11.67
C ARG A 389 -16.46 -24.14 -11.71
N ASP A 390 -17.55 -23.69 -12.33
CA ASP A 390 -18.79 -24.47 -12.50
C ASP A 390 -18.76 -25.38 -13.76
N GLY A 391 -17.60 -25.50 -14.43
CA GLY A 391 -17.42 -26.37 -15.60
C GLY A 391 -18.08 -25.89 -16.90
N ARG A 392 -18.53 -24.62 -16.93
CA ARG A 392 -19.15 -24.00 -18.10
C ARG A 392 -18.11 -23.31 -19.01
N LYS A 393 -18.44 -23.17 -20.29
CA LYS A 393 -17.55 -22.57 -21.30
C LYS A 393 -17.93 -21.12 -21.67
N PHE A 394 -18.95 -20.57 -21.06
CA PHE A 394 -19.46 -19.23 -21.29
C PHE A 394 -20.02 -18.64 -19.99
N VAL A 395 -19.98 -17.35 -19.89
CA VAL A 395 -20.50 -16.55 -18.78
C VAL A 395 -22.00 -16.33 -18.97
N THR A 396 -22.76 -16.48 -17.91
CA THR A 396 -24.22 -16.25 -17.89
C THR A 396 -24.54 -14.95 -17.15
N GLN A 397 -25.81 -14.48 -17.25
CA GLN A 397 -26.32 -13.35 -16.47
C GLN A 397 -26.09 -13.56 -14.95
N ALA A 398 -26.42 -14.76 -14.43
CA ALA A 398 -26.25 -15.08 -13.01
C ALA A 398 -24.78 -15.05 -12.54
N ASP A 399 -23.82 -15.29 -13.44
CA ASP A 399 -22.40 -15.16 -13.09
C ASP A 399 -22.00 -13.70 -12.94
N LEU A 400 -22.52 -12.83 -13.78
CA LEU A 400 -22.26 -11.40 -13.71
C LEU A 400 -22.91 -10.77 -12.47
N GLU A 401 -24.17 -11.13 -12.19
CA GLU A 401 -24.87 -10.68 -10.98
C GLU A 401 -24.10 -11.07 -9.71
N GLU A 402 -23.71 -12.35 -9.57
CA GLU A 402 -22.92 -12.78 -8.43
C GLU A 402 -21.53 -12.11 -8.39
N SER A 403 -20.92 -11.81 -9.56
CA SER A 403 -19.63 -11.12 -9.61
C SER A 403 -19.72 -9.68 -9.08
N VAL A 404 -20.81 -8.99 -9.34
CA VAL A 404 -21.09 -7.67 -8.74
C VAL A 404 -21.13 -7.80 -7.23
N GLU A 405 -21.86 -8.78 -6.71
CA GLU A 405 -21.94 -9.03 -5.27
C GLU A 405 -20.58 -9.41 -4.66
N VAL A 406 -19.79 -10.22 -5.37
CA VAL A 406 -18.45 -10.61 -4.92
C VAL A 406 -17.51 -9.40 -4.83
N VAL A 407 -17.57 -8.50 -5.80
CA VAL A 407 -16.70 -7.32 -5.80
C VAL A 407 -17.13 -6.31 -4.73
N ILE A 408 -18.43 -6.12 -4.52
CA ILE A 408 -18.96 -5.15 -3.54
C ILE A 408 -18.94 -5.72 -2.11
N ALA A 409 -19.45 -6.94 -1.92
CA ALA A 409 -19.68 -7.54 -0.60
C ALA A 409 -18.75 -8.73 -0.27
N GLY A 410 -17.89 -9.15 -1.19
CA GLY A 410 -16.99 -10.28 -1.04
C GLY A 410 -17.64 -11.64 -1.29
N TYR A 411 -16.82 -12.70 -1.23
CA TYR A 411 -17.27 -14.07 -1.49
C TYR A 411 -18.23 -14.60 -0.41
N GLN A 412 -19.13 -15.51 -0.80
CA GLN A 412 -19.97 -16.24 0.13
C GLN A 412 -19.11 -17.11 1.06
N LYS A 413 -19.37 -17.06 2.36
CA LYS A 413 -18.70 -17.91 3.37
C LYS A 413 -19.33 -19.28 3.42
N LYS A 414 -18.67 -20.30 2.85
CA LYS A 414 -19.17 -21.68 2.85
C LYS A 414 -19.14 -22.38 4.23
N ASN A 415 -18.27 -21.92 5.14
CA ASN A 415 -17.99 -22.62 6.41
C ASN A 415 -18.51 -21.88 7.66
N LYS A 416 -19.25 -20.79 7.50
CA LYS A 416 -19.83 -20.08 8.65
C LYS A 416 -21.26 -20.60 8.89
N ILE A 417 -21.39 -21.51 9.83
CA ILE A 417 -22.69 -21.96 10.34
C ILE A 417 -23.18 -20.90 11.31
N MET A 418 -24.24 -20.18 10.94
CA MET A 418 -25.00 -19.35 11.89
C MET A 418 -25.87 -20.28 12.73
N THR A 419 -26.03 -19.95 14.01
CA THR A 419 -27.02 -20.62 14.83
C THR A 419 -28.43 -20.28 14.32
N ASP A 420 -29.41 -21.16 14.54
CA ASP A 420 -30.80 -20.90 14.13
C ASP A 420 -31.34 -19.58 14.70
N LYS A 421 -30.92 -19.24 15.91
CA LYS A 421 -31.25 -17.95 16.52
C LYS A 421 -30.65 -16.77 15.77
N GLU A 422 -29.38 -16.83 15.42
CA GLU A 422 -28.71 -15.76 14.63
C GLU A 422 -29.32 -15.65 13.23
N LYS A 423 -29.56 -16.78 12.56
CA LYS A 423 -30.20 -16.82 11.26
C LYS A 423 -31.59 -16.15 11.29
N LEU A 424 -32.35 -16.42 12.34
CA LEU A 424 -33.68 -15.79 12.53
C LEU A 424 -33.54 -14.28 12.74
N ILE A 425 -32.63 -13.83 13.62
CA ILE A 425 -32.41 -12.40 13.87
C ILE A 425 -32.01 -11.68 12.59
N VAL A 426 -31.04 -12.22 11.83
CA VAL A 426 -30.60 -11.63 10.57
C VAL A 426 -31.74 -11.57 9.55
N SER A 427 -32.60 -12.60 9.48
CA SER A 427 -33.76 -12.58 8.59
C SER A 427 -34.72 -11.42 8.89
N TYR A 428 -35.02 -11.16 10.16
CA TYR A 428 -35.82 -10.02 10.55
C TYR A 428 -35.14 -8.68 10.30
N HIS A 429 -33.82 -8.62 10.53
CA HIS A 429 -33.00 -7.44 10.28
C HIS A 429 -33.06 -7.03 8.80
N GLU A 430 -32.75 -7.95 7.89
CA GLU A 430 -32.74 -7.68 6.44
C GLU A 430 -34.14 -7.37 5.89
N VAL A 431 -35.15 -8.09 6.35
CA VAL A 431 -36.55 -7.79 6.00
C VAL A 431 -36.99 -6.44 6.57
N GLY A 432 -36.49 -6.05 7.74
CA GLY A 432 -36.72 -4.74 8.30
C GLY A 432 -36.28 -3.61 7.40
N HIS A 433 -35.07 -3.70 6.84
CA HIS A 433 -34.57 -2.76 5.85
C HIS A 433 -35.46 -2.74 4.58
N ALA A 434 -35.72 -3.92 4.02
CA ALA A 434 -36.50 -4.06 2.80
C ALA A 434 -37.94 -3.52 2.92
N LEU A 435 -38.58 -3.85 4.03
CA LEU A 435 -39.96 -3.45 4.27
C LEU A 435 -40.10 -1.93 4.50
N VAL A 436 -39.20 -1.33 5.29
CA VAL A 436 -39.15 0.12 5.46
C VAL A 436 -38.88 0.81 4.12
N ALA A 437 -37.96 0.28 3.28
CA ALA A 437 -37.70 0.83 1.96
C ALA A 437 -38.94 0.78 1.05
N ALA A 438 -39.61 -0.37 0.97
CA ALA A 438 -40.74 -0.58 0.08
C ALA A 438 -42.01 0.21 0.48
N LEU A 439 -42.14 0.55 1.75
CA LEU A 439 -43.31 1.30 2.29
C LEU A 439 -43.12 2.82 2.22
N GLN A 440 -42.01 3.31 1.71
CA GLN A 440 -41.71 4.73 1.59
C GLN A 440 -41.79 5.20 0.13
N SER A 441 -42.18 6.48 -0.07
CA SER A 441 -41.98 7.18 -1.34
C SER A 441 -40.50 7.47 -1.58
N HIS A 442 -40.09 7.60 -2.83
CA HIS A 442 -38.71 8.00 -3.20
C HIS A 442 -37.62 7.11 -2.56
N SER A 443 -37.84 5.83 -2.58
CA SER A 443 -36.86 4.82 -2.17
C SER A 443 -36.60 3.88 -3.34
N ALA A 444 -35.33 3.53 -3.55
CA ALA A 444 -34.96 2.57 -4.59
C ALA A 444 -35.64 1.21 -4.39
N PRO A 445 -36.12 0.56 -5.45
CA PRO A 445 -36.76 -0.75 -5.34
C PRO A 445 -35.79 -1.80 -4.76
N VAL A 446 -36.33 -2.68 -3.94
CA VAL A 446 -35.60 -3.84 -3.41
C VAL A 446 -35.47 -4.87 -4.54
N THR A 447 -34.24 -5.25 -4.89
CA THR A 447 -33.95 -6.21 -5.94
C THR A 447 -33.58 -7.60 -5.41
N LYS A 448 -32.97 -7.64 -4.23
CA LYS A 448 -32.54 -8.90 -3.60
C LYS A 448 -32.39 -8.74 -2.08
N ILE A 449 -32.76 -9.77 -1.34
CA ILE A 449 -32.50 -9.88 0.11
C ILE A 449 -31.84 -11.22 0.36
N THR A 450 -30.75 -11.25 1.11
CA THR A 450 -30.05 -12.50 1.43
C THR A 450 -29.48 -12.48 2.84
N ILE A 451 -29.48 -13.65 3.48
CA ILE A 451 -28.86 -13.89 4.79
C ILE A 451 -27.62 -14.79 4.68
N ILE A 452 -27.08 -14.95 3.48
CA ILE A 452 -25.85 -15.71 3.26
C ILE A 452 -24.64 -14.83 3.62
N PRO A 453 -23.83 -15.24 4.64
CA PRO A 453 -22.71 -14.43 5.09
C PRO A 453 -21.64 -14.23 4.01
N ARG A 454 -21.08 -13.02 3.94
CA ARG A 454 -20.01 -12.63 3.00
C ARG A 454 -18.66 -12.43 3.70
N THR A 455 -17.58 -12.43 2.94
CA THR A 455 -16.22 -12.27 3.49
C THR A 455 -15.93 -10.85 3.97
N SER A 456 -16.67 -9.85 3.55
CA SER A 456 -16.63 -8.47 4.08
C SER A 456 -17.03 -8.36 5.55
N GLY A 457 -17.68 -9.40 6.09
CA GLY A 457 -18.17 -9.43 7.47
C GLY A 457 -19.68 -9.32 7.58
N ALA A 458 -20.39 -8.93 6.52
CA ALA A 458 -21.85 -8.90 6.48
C ALA A 458 -22.43 -10.30 6.71
N LEU A 459 -23.47 -10.39 7.54
CA LEU A 459 -24.20 -11.63 7.81
C LEU A 459 -25.37 -11.81 6.84
N GLY A 460 -25.86 -10.72 6.28
CA GLY A 460 -26.85 -10.60 5.24
C GLY A 460 -26.72 -9.25 4.57
N TYR A 461 -27.53 -8.97 3.58
CA TYR A 461 -27.72 -7.64 3.01
C TYR A 461 -29.00 -7.55 2.20
N THR A 462 -29.54 -6.35 2.14
CA THR A 462 -30.66 -5.96 1.29
C THR A 462 -30.15 -5.08 0.17
N MET A 463 -30.29 -5.54 -1.09
CA MET A 463 -29.88 -4.79 -2.27
C MET A 463 -31.03 -3.96 -2.80
N GLN A 464 -30.76 -2.68 -2.96
CA GLN A 464 -31.63 -1.73 -3.61
C GLN A 464 -30.92 -1.17 -4.84
N VAL A 465 -31.61 -1.11 -5.99
CA VAL A 465 -31.03 -0.62 -7.24
C VAL A 465 -32.00 0.40 -7.82
N ASP A 466 -31.51 1.62 -8.01
CA ASP A 466 -32.29 2.67 -8.66
C ASP A 466 -32.49 2.36 -10.14
N GLU A 467 -33.67 2.68 -10.67
CA GLU A 467 -33.99 2.53 -12.08
C GLU A 467 -33.25 3.56 -12.93
N ASP A 468 -33.12 4.79 -12.42
CA ASP A 468 -32.45 5.92 -13.07
C ASP A 468 -31.31 6.47 -12.19
N GLU A 469 -30.32 7.11 -12.79
CA GLU A 469 -29.27 7.84 -12.06
C GLU A 469 -29.78 9.21 -11.62
N HIS A 470 -29.79 9.44 -10.31
CA HIS A 470 -30.13 10.72 -9.71
C HIS A 470 -28.88 11.44 -9.20
N ASN A 471 -28.63 12.62 -9.78
CA ASN A 471 -27.51 13.48 -9.34
C ASN A 471 -27.85 14.36 -8.15
N LEU A 472 -29.12 14.52 -7.84
CA LEU A 472 -29.61 15.33 -6.73
C LEU A 472 -30.52 14.49 -5.85
N MET A 473 -30.31 14.58 -4.55
CA MET A 473 -31.16 13.97 -3.54
C MET A 473 -31.87 15.07 -2.74
N SER A 474 -33.17 14.96 -2.63
CA SER A 474 -33.98 15.83 -1.78
C SER A 474 -33.78 15.53 -0.30
N ARG A 475 -34.24 16.44 0.57
CA ARG A 475 -34.24 16.22 2.02
C ARG A 475 -35.06 14.97 2.38
N GLU A 476 -36.19 14.77 1.73
CA GLU A 476 -37.09 13.65 1.96
C GLU A 476 -36.42 12.31 1.60
N GLU A 477 -35.75 12.23 0.46
CA GLU A 477 -34.99 11.03 0.06
C GLU A 477 -33.90 10.67 1.05
N LEU A 478 -33.13 11.66 1.54
CA LEU A 478 -32.10 11.42 2.56
C LEU A 478 -32.71 11.01 3.91
N GLU A 479 -33.82 11.62 4.34
CA GLU A 479 -34.57 11.22 5.53
C GLU A 479 -35.07 9.77 5.37
N ASN A 480 -35.62 9.40 4.22
CA ASN A 480 -36.07 8.04 3.91
C ASN A 480 -34.93 7.04 3.92
N LYS A 481 -33.77 7.42 3.39
CA LYS A 481 -32.54 6.59 3.46
C LYS A 481 -32.10 6.32 4.89
N ILE A 482 -32.16 7.32 5.78
CA ILE A 482 -31.89 7.13 7.20
C ILE A 482 -32.91 6.16 7.83
N ALA A 483 -34.21 6.32 7.53
CA ALA A 483 -35.25 5.42 8.03
C ALA A 483 -35.02 3.97 7.56
N THR A 484 -34.68 3.77 6.29
CA THR A 484 -34.31 2.45 5.75
C THR A 484 -33.13 1.84 6.50
N LEU A 485 -32.04 2.61 6.73
CA LEU A 485 -30.87 2.15 7.48
C LEU A 485 -31.20 1.79 8.94
N THR A 486 -32.18 2.43 9.55
CA THR A 486 -32.62 2.08 10.93
C THR A 486 -33.55 0.87 10.98
N GLY A 487 -34.15 0.46 9.84
CA GLY A 487 -35.18 -0.57 9.75
C GLY A 487 -34.78 -1.93 10.32
N GLY A 488 -33.54 -2.38 10.06
CA GLY A 488 -33.02 -3.64 10.60
C GLY A 488 -32.99 -3.65 12.14
N ARG A 489 -32.43 -2.59 12.73
CA ARG A 489 -32.38 -2.42 14.18
C ARG A 489 -33.77 -2.34 14.82
N VAL A 490 -34.69 -1.63 14.18
CA VAL A 490 -36.08 -1.51 14.64
C VAL A 490 -36.76 -2.89 14.61
N ALA A 491 -36.56 -3.68 13.56
CA ALA A 491 -37.12 -5.03 13.47
C ALA A 491 -36.60 -5.96 14.58
N GLU A 492 -35.32 -5.89 14.93
CA GLU A 492 -34.75 -6.62 16.07
C GLU A 492 -35.42 -6.21 17.38
N ASP A 493 -35.56 -4.91 17.64
CA ASP A 493 -36.11 -4.39 18.88
C ASP A 493 -37.60 -4.76 19.06
N LEU A 494 -38.39 -4.61 18.00
CA LEU A 494 -39.81 -4.93 18.01
C LEU A 494 -40.11 -6.43 18.23
N VAL A 495 -39.31 -7.32 17.64
CA VAL A 495 -39.61 -8.76 17.62
C VAL A 495 -38.91 -9.50 18.76
N PHE A 496 -37.66 -9.16 19.03
CA PHE A 496 -36.85 -9.90 20.01
C PHE A 496 -36.71 -9.15 21.36
N HIS A 497 -37.13 -7.88 21.45
CA HIS A 497 -36.89 -6.99 22.59
C HIS A 497 -35.42 -6.97 23.00
N SER A 498 -34.56 -7.07 22.01
CA SER A 498 -33.10 -7.15 22.14
C SER A 498 -32.45 -6.61 20.88
N ILE A 499 -31.32 -5.96 21.06
CA ILE A 499 -30.56 -5.32 20.00
C ILE A 499 -29.19 -5.99 19.86
N THR A 500 -28.73 -6.19 18.63
CA THR A 500 -27.47 -6.85 18.37
C THR A 500 -26.40 -5.88 17.81
N THR A 501 -25.18 -6.36 17.69
CA THR A 501 -24.07 -5.61 17.05
C THR A 501 -24.17 -5.61 15.52
N GLY A 502 -25.15 -6.31 14.93
CA GLY A 502 -25.31 -6.43 13.47
C GLY A 502 -25.50 -5.09 12.78
N ALA A 503 -26.23 -4.17 13.41
CA ALA A 503 -26.53 -2.85 12.86
C ALA A 503 -25.38 -1.81 12.92
N SER A 504 -24.14 -2.20 13.22
CA SER A 504 -23.05 -1.23 13.41
C SER A 504 -22.76 -0.40 12.17
N ASN A 505 -22.77 -1.01 10.99
CA ASN A 505 -22.56 -0.31 9.72
C ASN A 505 -23.74 0.62 9.38
N ASP A 506 -24.97 0.18 9.64
CA ASP A 506 -26.17 0.96 9.38
C ASP A 506 -26.22 2.21 10.25
N ILE A 507 -25.83 2.09 11.52
CA ILE A 507 -25.69 3.21 12.44
C ILE A 507 -24.67 4.22 11.95
N GLU A 508 -23.49 3.72 11.49
CA GLU A 508 -22.44 4.58 10.93
C GLU A 508 -22.94 5.34 9.70
N GLN A 509 -23.57 4.64 8.75
CA GLN A 509 -24.11 5.23 7.53
C GLN A 509 -25.24 6.22 7.81
N ALA A 510 -26.20 5.87 8.68
CA ALA A 510 -27.28 6.76 9.08
C ALA A 510 -26.74 8.04 9.73
N THR A 511 -25.75 7.92 10.61
CA THR A 511 -25.09 9.07 11.25
C THR A 511 -24.37 9.95 10.23
N LYS A 512 -23.65 9.34 9.26
CA LYS A 512 -22.93 10.06 8.19
C LYS A 512 -23.90 10.85 7.31
N VAL A 513 -25.01 10.24 6.89
CA VAL A 513 -26.04 10.91 6.09
C VAL A 513 -26.66 12.07 6.88
N ALA A 514 -27.09 11.84 8.11
CA ALA A 514 -27.68 12.87 8.96
C ALA A 514 -26.73 14.04 9.21
N ARG A 515 -25.45 13.76 9.47
CA ARG A 515 -24.42 14.79 9.64
C ARG A 515 -24.25 15.61 8.36
N SER A 516 -24.14 14.97 7.19
CA SER A 516 -23.99 15.68 5.90
C SER A 516 -25.19 16.56 5.57
N MET A 517 -26.40 16.14 5.91
CA MET A 517 -27.61 16.96 5.76
C MET A 517 -27.51 18.29 6.51
N ILE A 518 -26.93 18.25 7.70
CA ILE A 518 -26.81 19.40 8.61
C ILE A 518 -25.58 20.25 8.25
N THR A 519 -24.41 19.61 8.08
CA THR A 519 -23.12 20.33 7.98
C THR A 519 -22.77 20.79 6.57
N ARG A 520 -23.31 20.09 5.53
CA ARG A 520 -22.92 20.33 4.12
C ARG A 520 -24.06 20.82 3.24
N PHE A 521 -25.25 20.23 3.41
CA PHE A 521 -26.35 20.49 2.45
C PHE A 521 -27.29 21.57 2.91
N GLY A 522 -27.12 22.13 4.12
CA GLY A 522 -27.99 23.19 4.64
C GLY A 522 -29.46 22.74 4.82
N MET A 523 -29.69 21.44 5.05
CA MET A 523 -31.03 20.86 5.17
C MET A 523 -31.57 20.90 6.61
N ASN A 524 -31.05 21.79 7.45
CA ASN A 524 -31.54 22.06 8.78
C ASN A 524 -32.11 23.48 8.86
N GLU A 525 -33.31 23.62 9.43
CA GLU A 525 -34.02 24.90 9.48
C GLU A 525 -33.38 25.96 10.40
N GLU A 526 -32.70 25.52 11.47
CA GLU A 526 -32.05 26.43 12.42
C GLU A 526 -30.73 27.00 11.85
N PHE A 527 -29.97 26.19 11.15
CA PHE A 527 -28.68 26.61 10.56
C PHE A 527 -28.81 27.21 9.17
N GLY A 528 -29.89 26.88 8.44
CA GLY A 528 -30.11 27.38 7.08
C GLY A 528 -28.98 27.01 6.12
N MET A 529 -28.65 27.94 5.21
CA MET A 529 -27.62 27.74 4.16
C MET A 529 -26.21 28.04 4.66
N VAL A 530 -25.77 27.34 5.70
CA VAL A 530 -24.40 27.47 6.25
C VAL A 530 -23.69 26.12 6.15
N ALA A 531 -22.46 26.14 5.61
CA ALA A 531 -21.60 24.98 5.60
C ALA A 531 -20.66 25.01 6.83
N PHE A 532 -20.71 23.96 7.64
CA PHE A 532 -19.88 23.80 8.84
C PHE A 532 -18.76 22.80 8.67
N GLU A 533 -18.63 22.24 7.48
CA GLU A 533 -17.67 21.18 7.18
C GLU A 533 -16.91 21.49 5.91
N THR A 534 -15.60 21.30 5.96
CA THR A 534 -14.74 21.32 4.79
C THR A 534 -14.33 19.91 4.42
N VAL A 535 -14.42 19.59 3.14
CA VAL A 535 -14.03 18.28 2.60
C VAL A 535 -12.67 18.40 1.94
N THR A 536 -11.74 17.59 2.38
CA THR A 536 -10.43 17.41 1.74
C THR A 536 -10.33 15.97 1.22
N ASN A 537 -9.43 15.72 0.25
CA ASN A 537 -9.28 14.40 -0.38
C ASN A 537 -10.60 13.85 -0.98
N GLN A 538 -11.32 14.70 -1.71
CA GLN A 538 -12.65 14.43 -2.27
C GLN A 538 -12.76 13.06 -2.98
N TYR A 539 -11.71 12.65 -3.70
CA TYR A 539 -11.69 11.41 -4.47
C TYR A 539 -11.24 10.15 -3.71
N LEU A 540 -10.92 10.28 -2.41
CA LEU A 540 -10.45 9.18 -1.54
C LEU A 540 -11.35 8.97 -0.33
N GLY A 541 -12.63 9.22 -0.47
CA GLY A 541 -13.60 9.07 0.61
C GLY A 541 -13.88 10.35 1.40
N GLY A 542 -13.16 11.45 1.11
CA GLY A 542 -13.41 12.77 1.68
C GLY A 542 -13.13 12.84 3.19
N ASP A 543 -11.93 13.28 3.56
CA ASP A 543 -11.67 13.63 4.94
C ASP A 543 -12.43 14.91 5.26
N THR A 544 -13.25 14.88 6.31
CA THR A 544 -14.07 16.01 6.72
C THR A 544 -13.53 16.65 8.00
N SER A 545 -13.52 17.94 8.05
CA SER A 545 -13.16 18.71 9.24
C SER A 545 -14.21 19.76 9.53
N LEU A 546 -14.65 19.86 10.79
CA LEU A 546 -15.60 20.89 11.19
C LEU A 546 -14.92 22.27 11.17
N ALA A 547 -15.60 23.23 10.56
CA ALA A 547 -15.19 24.63 10.48
C ALA A 547 -16.15 25.52 11.28
N CYS A 548 -16.33 25.20 12.56
CA CYS A 548 -17.24 25.89 13.46
C CYS A 548 -16.70 25.96 14.90
N SER A 549 -17.35 26.74 15.77
CA SER A 549 -17.01 26.80 17.20
C SER A 549 -17.42 25.50 17.92
N GLU A 550 -16.80 25.23 19.08
CA GLU A 550 -17.16 24.08 19.92
C GLU A 550 -18.65 24.07 20.33
N SER A 551 -19.22 25.25 20.60
CA SER A 551 -20.64 25.37 20.92
C SER A 551 -21.55 24.99 19.76
N THR A 552 -21.18 25.37 18.53
CA THR A 552 -21.91 24.97 17.32
C THR A 552 -21.74 23.49 17.04
N ALA A 553 -20.54 22.93 17.27
CA ALA A 553 -20.31 21.48 17.12
C ALA A 553 -21.22 20.66 18.05
N ALA A 554 -21.37 21.08 19.30
CA ALA A 554 -22.29 20.44 20.23
C ALA A 554 -23.77 20.49 19.75
N GLN A 555 -24.19 21.64 19.20
CA GLN A 555 -25.54 21.76 18.62
C GLN A 555 -25.70 20.86 17.38
N ILE A 556 -24.69 20.76 16.54
CA ILE A 556 -24.70 19.84 15.37
C ILE A 556 -24.92 18.39 15.87
N ASP A 557 -24.19 17.97 16.91
CA ASP A 557 -24.33 16.61 17.44
C ASP A 557 -25.75 16.35 17.99
N GLU A 558 -26.36 17.31 18.70
CA GLU A 558 -27.74 17.22 19.15
C GLU A 558 -28.73 17.07 17.97
N LYS A 559 -28.53 17.84 16.89
CA LYS A 559 -29.40 17.77 15.71
C LYS A 559 -29.20 16.46 14.93
N VAL A 560 -27.98 15.92 14.85
CA VAL A 560 -27.74 14.60 14.27
C VAL A 560 -28.48 13.52 15.03
N VAL A 561 -28.38 13.50 16.35
CA VAL A 561 -29.11 12.54 17.19
C VAL A 561 -30.63 12.68 17.00
N ALA A 562 -31.15 13.91 16.98
CA ALA A 562 -32.58 14.17 16.76
C ALA A 562 -33.06 13.71 15.38
N ALA A 563 -32.26 13.95 14.33
CA ALA A 563 -32.57 13.54 12.95
C ALA A 563 -32.64 12.01 12.83
N VAL A 564 -31.64 11.30 13.36
CA VAL A 564 -31.61 9.82 13.33
C VAL A 564 -32.79 9.27 14.16
N ARG A 565 -33.05 9.83 15.35
CA ARG A 565 -34.17 9.39 16.21
C ARG A 565 -35.53 9.57 15.53
N LYS A 566 -35.77 10.71 14.89
CA LYS A 566 -36.99 10.96 14.12
C LYS A 566 -37.25 9.88 13.06
N GLN A 567 -36.21 9.49 12.34
CA GLN A 567 -36.30 8.48 11.27
C GLN A 567 -36.41 7.06 11.85
N TYR A 568 -35.79 6.79 12.99
CA TYR A 568 -36.00 5.55 13.75
C TYR A 568 -37.45 5.39 14.16
N ASP A 569 -38.07 6.43 14.76
CA ASP A 569 -39.47 6.41 15.17
C ASP A 569 -40.44 6.23 13.98
N LYS A 570 -40.09 6.82 12.80
CA LYS A 570 -40.80 6.60 11.53
C LYS A 570 -40.72 5.12 11.09
N ALA A 571 -39.54 4.54 11.10
CA ALA A 571 -39.34 3.14 10.74
C ALA A 571 -40.08 2.21 11.72
N GLU A 572 -40.07 2.53 13.00
CA GLU A 572 -40.79 1.79 14.03
C GLU A 572 -42.30 1.78 13.76
N GLN A 573 -42.89 2.93 13.44
CA GLN A 573 -44.29 3.02 13.08
C GLN A 573 -44.65 2.19 11.85
N LEU A 574 -43.83 2.33 10.77
CA LEU A 574 -44.02 1.56 9.52
C LEU A 574 -44.01 0.05 9.76
N LEU A 575 -43.07 -0.45 10.59
CA LEU A 575 -42.96 -1.88 10.88
C LEU A 575 -44.07 -2.36 11.81
N LYS A 576 -44.48 -1.55 12.80
CA LYS A 576 -45.62 -1.88 13.68
C LYS A 576 -46.93 -2.04 12.91
N ASP A 577 -47.19 -1.13 11.98
CA ASP A 577 -48.41 -1.15 11.16
C ASP A 577 -48.40 -2.34 10.18
N ASN A 578 -47.22 -2.93 9.87
CA ASN A 578 -47.04 -4.02 8.94
C ASN A 578 -46.42 -5.29 9.58
N MET A 579 -46.61 -5.51 10.89
CA MET A 579 -46.08 -6.66 11.63
C MET A 579 -46.38 -8.03 10.99
N PRO A 580 -47.60 -8.29 10.50
CA PRO A 580 -47.91 -9.57 9.85
C PRO A 580 -47.01 -9.82 8.62
N LYS A 581 -46.76 -8.79 7.81
CA LYS A 581 -45.89 -8.88 6.62
C LYS A 581 -44.41 -9.06 7.01
N LEU A 582 -43.97 -8.37 8.08
CA LEU A 582 -42.63 -8.54 8.62
C LEU A 582 -42.38 -10.01 9.02
N HIS A 583 -43.31 -10.62 9.74
CA HIS A 583 -43.20 -12.03 10.17
C HIS A 583 -43.23 -13.00 8.99
N GLU A 584 -44.09 -12.76 8.00
CA GLU A 584 -44.21 -13.60 6.84
C GLU A 584 -42.96 -13.58 5.98
N LEU A 585 -42.49 -12.39 5.62
CA LEU A 585 -41.28 -12.20 4.82
C LEU A 585 -40.03 -12.74 5.53
N ALA A 586 -39.88 -12.48 6.84
CA ALA A 586 -38.76 -12.97 7.62
C ALA A 586 -38.74 -14.50 7.70
N LYS A 587 -39.90 -15.15 7.83
CA LYS A 587 -40.00 -16.61 7.81
C LYS A 587 -39.65 -17.17 6.43
N TYR A 588 -40.13 -16.56 5.36
CA TYR A 588 -39.84 -16.96 3.99
C TYR A 588 -38.35 -16.81 3.67
N LEU A 589 -37.72 -15.69 4.09
CA LEU A 589 -36.29 -15.46 3.96
C LEU A 589 -35.46 -16.46 4.79
N TYR A 590 -35.92 -16.79 6.02
CA TYR A 590 -35.27 -17.80 6.86
C TYR A 590 -35.20 -19.16 6.20
N GLU A 591 -36.29 -19.57 5.50
CA GLU A 591 -36.40 -20.87 4.81
C GLU A 591 -35.59 -20.88 3.50
N LYS A 592 -35.69 -19.82 2.69
CA LYS A 592 -35.07 -19.71 1.35
C LYS A 592 -33.63 -19.18 1.35
N GLU A 593 -33.21 -18.49 2.40
CA GLU A 593 -31.91 -17.80 2.57
C GLU A 593 -31.64 -16.65 1.60
N THR A 594 -32.30 -16.62 0.45
CA THR A 594 -32.24 -15.54 -0.53
C THR A 594 -33.57 -15.42 -1.23
N ILE A 595 -34.09 -14.20 -1.33
CA ILE A 595 -35.32 -13.88 -2.08
C ILE A 595 -35.06 -12.76 -3.08
N THR A 596 -35.72 -12.83 -4.22
CA THR A 596 -35.68 -11.78 -5.26
C THR A 596 -36.62 -10.63 -4.93
N GLY A 597 -36.43 -9.46 -5.58
CA GLY A 597 -37.34 -8.34 -5.43
C GLY A 597 -38.76 -8.65 -5.88
N ASP A 598 -38.94 -9.46 -6.94
CA ASP A 598 -40.26 -9.87 -7.44
C ASP A 598 -40.98 -10.73 -6.39
N GLU A 599 -40.33 -11.73 -5.82
CA GLU A 599 -40.87 -12.58 -4.76
C GLU A 599 -41.25 -11.76 -3.50
N PHE A 600 -40.38 -10.78 -3.15
CA PHE A 600 -40.63 -9.87 -2.04
C PHE A 600 -41.89 -9.02 -2.29
N MET A 601 -42.01 -8.45 -3.48
CA MET A 601 -43.16 -7.61 -3.85
C MET A 601 -44.45 -8.43 -4.00
N GLU A 602 -44.36 -9.66 -4.48
CA GLU A 602 -45.50 -10.57 -4.53
C GLU A 602 -46.08 -10.82 -3.15
N ILE A 603 -45.24 -11.20 -2.18
CA ILE A 603 -45.65 -11.44 -0.79
C ILE A 603 -46.17 -10.14 -0.15
N LEU A 604 -45.55 -9.01 -0.40
CA LEU A 604 -45.95 -7.73 0.14
C LEU A 604 -47.34 -7.30 -0.33
N ASN A 605 -47.66 -7.53 -1.60
CA ASN A 605 -48.91 -7.11 -2.24
C ASN A 605 -50.08 -8.09 -2.07
N LEU A 606 -49.83 -9.33 -1.65
CA LEU A 606 -50.90 -10.28 -1.35
C LEU A 606 -51.74 -9.81 -0.14
N SER A 607 -53.07 -9.90 -0.26
CA SER A 607 -53.94 -9.65 0.90
C SER A 607 -53.82 -10.80 1.93
N PRO A 608 -54.04 -10.54 3.24
CA PRO A 608 -53.93 -11.58 4.28
C PRO A 608 -54.81 -12.82 4.02
N ASP A 609 -55.96 -12.68 3.34
CA ASP A 609 -56.85 -13.76 2.99
C ASP A 609 -56.36 -14.63 1.81
N GLN A 610 -55.55 -14.11 0.92
CA GLN A 610 -54.96 -14.84 -0.23
C GLN A 610 -53.77 -15.72 0.18
N LEU A 611 -53.10 -15.39 1.30
CA LEU A 611 -51.95 -16.12 1.83
C LEU A 611 -52.26 -17.52 2.34
N THR A 612 -53.50 -17.73 2.81
CA THR A 612 -53.98 -19.04 3.29
C THR A 612 -54.30 -19.99 2.15
N THR A 613 -54.65 -19.50 0.99
CA THR A 613 -55.08 -20.31 -0.18
C THR A 613 -53.89 -20.84 -0.99
N THR A 614 -52.84 -20.04 -1.18
CA THR A 614 -51.64 -20.43 -1.96
C THR A 614 -50.81 -21.51 -1.24
N ARG A 615 -50.93 -21.63 0.09
CA ARG A 615 -50.28 -22.70 0.89
C ARG A 615 -50.95 -24.08 0.78
N MET A 616 -52.20 -24.17 0.34
CA MET A 616 -52.89 -25.46 0.16
C MET A 616 -52.62 -26.07 -1.21
N GLU A 617 -52.07 -25.32 -2.19
CA GLU A 617 -51.77 -25.82 -3.53
C GLU A 617 -50.32 -26.28 -3.74
N THR A 618 -49.45 -26.07 -2.74
CA THR A 618 -48.00 -26.42 -2.83
C THR A 618 -47.56 -27.50 -1.84
N ASN A 619 -48.48 -28.26 -1.23
CA ASN A 619 -48.21 -29.46 -0.40
C ASN A 619 -48.65 -30.74 -1.08
#